data_4ce7fc97f69dc43e6b2e055c6eccff7e
#
_entry.id   4ce7fc97f69dc43e6b2e055c6eccff7e
#
_cell.length_a   1.000
_cell.length_b   1.000
_cell.length_c   1.000
_cell.angle_alpha   90.00
_cell.angle_beta   90.00
_cell.angle_gamma   90.00
#
_symmetry.space_group_name_H-M   'P 1'
#
loop_
_entity.id
_entity.type
_entity.pdbx_description
1 polymer ?
#
loop_
_entity_poly.entity_id
_entity_poly.type
_entity_poly.pdbx_seq_one_letter_code
_entity_poly.pdbx_strand_id
1 'polypeptide(L)'
;GGTIVLGIKEKNGALFVEGLLPEQIVSYRQIICNQLNNPDCVNVNLLTDKNIQEVDYRGKSLLLIYVPRASRSQRPAYLTRNPLNGHTYKRNNEGDYKCTDTEVRRMIADADEEHPRDSRILCNYSMEDIDLDSLKQYRLLLSSRQPDHPWLTLDDMAFLRKLGGYRQ
;
A
#
# COMPACT_ATOMS: atom_id res chain seq x y z
N GLY A 1 -4.89 5.44 -2.76
CA GLY A 1 -4.63 6.80 -3.22
C GLY A 1 -5.81 7.40 -3.95
N GLY A 2 -5.75 8.69 -4.19
CA GLY A 2 -6.82 9.42 -4.88
C GLY A 2 -6.52 10.90 -4.99
N THR A 3 -7.41 11.64 -5.63
CA THR A 3 -7.28 13.09 -5.76
C THR A 3 -8.44 13.77 -5.04
N ILE A 4 -8.12 14.76 -4.21
CA ILE A 4 -9.08 15.65 -3.58
C ILE A 4 -9.03 16.97 -4.34
N VAL A 5 -10.19 17.54 -4.65
CA VAL A 5 -10.31 18.82 -5.34
C VAL A 5 -11.09 19.78 -4.46
N LEU A 6 -10.47 20.87 -4.06
CA LEU A 6 -11.11 21.95 -3.32
C LEU A 6 -11.45 23.12 -4.27
N GLY A 7 -12.59 23.78 -4.02
CA GLY A 7 -13.15 24.83 -4.89
C GLY A 7 -14.32 24.34 -5.75
N ILE A 8 -14.79 23.12 -5.52
CA ILE A 8 -15.99 22.56 -6.14
C ILE A 8 -17.11 22.51 -5.09
N LYS A 9 -18.30 22.99 -5.48
CA LYS A 9 -19.51 22.97 -4.65
C LYS A 9 -20.53 22.02 -5.25
N GLU A 10 -21.11 21.19 -4.43
CA GLU A 10 -22.25 20.39 -4.81
C GLU A 10 -23.56 21.09 -4.41
N LYS A 11 -24.51 21.16 -5.34
CA LYS A 11 -25.86 21.67 -5.10
C LYS A 11 -26.87 20.82 -5.87
N ASN A 12 -27.78 20.20 -5.16
CA ASN A 12 -28.83 19.34 -5.73
C ASN A 12 -28.27 18.22 -6.64
N GLY A 13 -27.17 17.58 -6.23
CA GLY A 13 -26.52 16.53 -7.00
C GLY A 13 -25.72 16.97 -8.22
N ALA A 14 -25.66 18.28 -8.51
CA ALA A 14 -24.84 18.86 -9.57
C ALA A 14 -23.58 19.53 -8.99
N LEU A 15 -22.45 19.37 -9.66
CA LEU A 15 -21.17 19.94 -9.26
C LEU A 15 -20.94 21.28 -9.98
N PHE A 16 -20.60 22.30 -9.22
CA PHE A 16 -20.30 23.64 -9.70
C PHE A 16 -18.89 24.06 -9.30
N VAL A 17 -18.13 24.60 -10.24
CA VAL A 17 -16.84 25.19 -9.95
C VAL A 17 -17.07 26.57 -9.33
N GLU A 18 -16.86 26.68 -8.02
CA GLU A 18 -16.95 27.96 -7.29
C GLU A 18 -15.61 28.70 -7.31
N GLY A 19 -14.51 27.95 -7.24
CA GLY A 19 -13.15 28.49 -7.11
C GLY A 19 -12.80 28.80 -5.66
N LEU A 20 -11.54 29.12 -5.43
CA LEU A 20 -10.98 29.51 -4.13
C LEU A 20 -10.33 30.89 -4.25
N LEU A 21 -10.43 31.68 -3.20
CA LEU A 21 -9.69 32.91 -3.06
C LEU A 21 -8.22 32.61 -2.71
N PRO A 22 -7.24 33.45 -3.08
CA PRO A 22 -5.83 33.23 -2.79
C PRO A 22 -5.54 32.98 -1.30
N GLU A 23 -6.18 33.72 -0.42
CA GLU A 23 -6.08 33.57 1.04
C GLU A 23 -6.63 32.22 1.54
N GLN A 24 -7.68 31.69 0.91
CA GLN A 24 -8.22 30.37 1.23
C GLN A 24 -7.25 29.26 0.81
N ILE A 25 -6.60 29.41 -0.34
CA ILE A 25 -5.59 28.44 -0.82
C ILE A 25 -4.42 28.38 0.16
N VAL A 26 -3.90 29.52 0.58
CA VAL A 26 -2.82 29.60 1.57
C VAL A 26 -3.23 28.96 2.88
N SER A 27 -4.42 29.32 3.38
CA SER A 27 -4.95 28.77 4.64
C SER A 27 -5.14 27.26 4.58
N TYR A 28 -5.73 26.74 3.52
CA TYR A 28 -5.94 25.28 3.36
C TYR A 28 -4.64 24.51 3.25
N ARG A 29 -3.65 25.01 2.49
CA ARG A 29 -2.31 24.43 2.46
C ARG A 29 -1.70 24.33 3.86
N GLN A 30 -1.76 25.42 4.61
CA GLN A 30 -1.19 25.45 5.97
C GLN A 30 -1.90 24.48 6.91
N ILE A 31 -3.22 24.44 6.89
CA ILE A 31 -4.02 23.50 7.70
C ILE A 31 -3.64 22.04 7.38
N ILE A 32 -3.61 21.71 6.09
CA ILE A 32 -3.29 20.35 5.62
C ILE A 32 -1.87 19.96 6.05
N CYS A 33 -0.88 20.82 5.80
CA CYS A 33 0.51 20.56 6.18
C CYS A 33 0.66 20.40 7.71
N ASN A 34 0.02 21.27 8.48
CA ASN A 34 0.07 21.19 9.95
C ASN A 34 -0.55 19.89 10.48
N GLN A 35 -1.70 19.46 9.93
CA GLN A 35 -2.35 18.22 10.35
C GLN A 35 -1.56 16.98 9.94
N LEU A 36 -1.01 16.95 8.73
CA LEU A 36 -0.27 15.80 8.23
C LEU A 36 1.10 15.63 8.90
N ASN A 37 1.69 16.70 9.41
CA ASN A 37 2.95 16.66 10.17
C ASN A 37 2.73 16.52 11.68
N ASN A 38 1.48 16.47 12.13
CA ASN A 38 1.15 16.26 13.55
C ASN A 38 0.89 14.75 13.80
N PRO A 39 1.77 14.05 14.55
CA PRO A 39 1.59 12.63 14.85
C PRO A 39 0.35 12.31 15.69
N ASP A 40 -0.27 13.33 16.33
CA ASP A 40 -1.55 13.17 17.00
C ASP A 40 -2.75 13.18 16.03
N CYS A 41 -2.56 13.64 14.79
CA CYS A 41 -3.58 13.64 13.76
C CYS A 41 -3.45 12.43 12.85
N VAL A 42 -2.24 12.13 12.35
CA VAL A 42 -1.98 11.01 11.45
C VAL A 42 -0.56 10.46 11.70
N ASN A 43 -0.42 9.14 11.66
CA ASN A 43 0.85 8.47 11.94
C ASN A 43 1.90 8.63 10.83
N VAL A 44 1.49 8.87 9.60
CA VAL A 44 2.38 8.97 8.44
C VAL A 44 1.91 10.05 7.47
N ASN A 45 2.80 10.98 7.12
CA ASN A 45 2.56 11.94 6.06
C ASN A 45 2.94 11.29 4.71
N LEU A 46 1.95 11.11 3.85
CA LEU A 46 2.14 10.54 2.50
C LEU A 46 2.34 11.63 1.44
N LEU A 47 2.13 12.89 1.78
CA LEU A 47 2.18 13.99 0.82
C LEU A 47 3.56 14.65 0.82
N THR A 48 3.93 15.10 -0.36
CA THR A 48 5.04 16.02 -0.61
C THR A 48 4.48 17.32 -1.20
N ASP A 49 5.27 18.37 -1.28
CA ASP A 49 4.85 19.67 -1.85
C ASP A 49 4.32 19.52 -3.29
N LYS A 50 4.85 18.56 -4.05
CA LYS A 50 4.41 18.26 -5.43
C LYS A 50 2.99 17.70 -5.50
N ASN A 51 2.49 17.18 -4.40
CA ASN A 51 1.17 16.58 -4.33
C ASN A 51 0.05 17.60 -4.09
N ILE A 52 0.39 18.86 -3.75
CA ILE A 52 -0.59 19.92 -3.50
C ILE A 52 -0.37 21.00 -4.55
N GLN A 53 -1.26 21.07 -5.54
CA GLN A 53 -1.12 21.95 -6.70
C GLN A 53 -2.31 22.90 -6.80
N GLU A 54 -2.02 24.16 -7.10
CA GLU A 54 -3.02 25.12 -7.53
C GLU A 54 -3.18 25.03 -9.05
N VAL A 55 -4.43 24.98 -9.51
CA VAL A 55 -4.76 24.84 -10.92
C VAL A 55 -5.82 25.88 -11.27
N ASP A 56 -5.59 26.64 -12.33
CA ASP A 56 -6.64 27.49 -12.93
C ASP A 56 -7.56 26.63 -13.80
N TYR A 57 -8.84 26.75 -13.56
CA TYR A 57 -9.87 26.17 -14.41
C TYR A 57 -10.90 27.24 -14.78
N ARG A 58 -10.82 27.71 -16.03
CA ARG A 58 -11.71 28.75 -16.58
C ARG A 58 -11.73 30.05 -15.76
N GLY A 59 -10.55 30.49 -15.33
CA GLY A 59 -10.39 31.72 -14.53
C GLY A 59 -10.76 31.56 -13.05
N LYS A 60 -10.84 30.32 -12.55
CA LYS A 60 -11.11 30.02 -11.14
C LYS A 60 -10.02 29.13 -10.59
N SER A 61 -9.41 29.53 -9.48
CA SER A 61 -8.37 28.74 -8.82
C SER A 61 -8.98 27.58 -8.05
N LEU A 62 -8.42 26.38 -8.25
CA LEU A 62 -8.75 25.16 -7.54
C LEU A 62 -7.49 24.64 -6.83
N LEU A 63 -7.66 23.94 -5.71
CA LEU A 63 -6.57 23.26 -5.03
C LEU A 63 -6.73 21.75 -5.21
N LEU A 64 -5.78 21.13 -5.92
CA LEU A 64 -5.71 19.70 -6.15
C LEU A 64 -4.72 19.08 -5.16
N ILE A 65 -5.17 18.03 -4.46
CA ILE A 65 -4.35 17.28 -3.51
C ILE A 65 -4.34 15.83 -3.97
N TYR A 66 -3.21 15.40 -4.53
CA TYR A 66 -3.02 14.00 -4.89
C TYR A 66 -2.49 13.21 -3.69
N VAL A 67 -3.29 12.30 -3.18
CA VAL A 67 -2.89 11.39 -2.09
C VAL A 67 -2.35 10.11 -2.71
N PRO A 68 -1.04 9.83 -2.60
CA PRO A 68 -0.47 8.58 -3.12
C PRO A 68 -0.94 7.37 -2.29
N ARG A 69 -0.81 6.19 -2.87
CA ARG A 69 -1.06 4.96 -2.12
C ARG A 69 0.09 4.73 -1.16
N ALA A 70 -0.20 4.48 0.11
CA ALA A 70 0.80 4.08 1.10
C ALA A 70 1.53 2.81 0.66
N SER A 71 2.85 2.80 0.76
CA SER A 71 3.68 1.61 0.55
C SER A 71 3.36 0.52 1.59
N ARG A 72 3.92 -0.67 1.41
CA ARG A 72 3.71 -1.78 2.36
C ARG A 72 4.19 -1.39 3.77
N SER A 73 5.38 -0.83 3.88
CA SER A 73 5.99 -0.40 5.15
C SER A 73 5.29 0.81 5.81
N GLN A 74 4.55 1.60 5.03
CA GLN A 74 3.78 2.74 5.53
C GLN A 74 2.36 2.38 5.98
N ARG A 75 1.94 1.13 5.85
CA ARG A 75 0.62 0.67 6.29
C ARG A 75 0.67 0.03 7.67
N PRO A 76 -0.40 0.22 8.46
CA PRO A 76 -1.59 1.02 8.21
C PRO A 76 -1.33 2.53 8.34
N ALA A 77 -1.97 3.35 7.48
CA ALA A 77 -2.12 4.77 7.74
C ALA A 77 -3.36 4.94 8.64
N TYR A 78 -3.19 5.59 9.80
CA TYR A 78 -4.24 5.72 10.80
C TYR A 78 -4.25 7.09 11.44
N LEU A 79 -5.40 7.45 12.00
CA LEU A 79 -5.60 8.68 12.76
C LEU A 79 -5.24 8.47 14.23
N THR A 80 -4.80 9.53 14.86
CA THR A 80 -4.37 9.50 16.27
C THR A 80 -3.13 8.62 16.50
N ARG A 81 -2.87 8.20 17.74
CA ARG A 81 -1.69 7.40 18.11
C ARG A 81 -1.94 5.89 18.16
N ASN A 82 -3.18 5.44 17.90
CA ASN A 82 -3.53 4.03 17.98
C ASN A 82 -4.17 3.56 16.68
N PRO A 83 -3.59 2.56 15.97
CA PRO A 83 -4.15 2.05 14.72
C PRO A 83 -5.44 1.23 14.90
N LEU A 84 -5.68 0.71 16.12
CA LEU A 84 -6.83 -0.13 16.45
C LEU A 84 -8.07 0.70 16.83
N ASN A 85 -9.15 0.04 17.18
CA ASN A 85 -10.40 0.66 17.68
C ASN A 85 -11.06 1.62 16.68
N GLY A 86 -10.89 1.35 15.38
CA GLY A 86 -11.55 2.13 14.32
C GLY A 86 -10.86 3.44 13.94
N HIS A 87 -9.57 3.59 14.24
CA HIS A 87 -8.78 4.74 13.82
C HIS A 87 -8.09 4.54 12.46
N THR A 88 -8.13 3.34 11.90
CA THR A 88 -7.66 3.01 10.56
C THR A 88 -8.83 2.94 9.59
N TYR A 89 -8.71 3.60 8.45
CA TYR A 89 -9.77 3.66 7.43
C TYR A 89 -9.27 3.10 6.12
N LYS A 90 -10.19 2.50 5.37
CA LYS A 90 -10.02 2.11 3.96
C LYS A 90 -11.07 2.76 3.10
N ARG A 91 -10.66 3.26 1.94
CA ARG A 91 -11.60 3.72 0.93
C ARG A 91 -12.04 2.56 0.06
N ASN A 92 -13.33 2.35 -0.05
CA ASN A 92 -13.91 1.38 -0.94
C ASN A 92 -15.09 2.04 -1.68
N ASN A 93 -15.00 2.07 -3.02
CA ASN A 93 -15.93 2.82 -3.86
C ASN A 93 -16.05 4.29 -3.40
N GLU A 94 -17.24 4.71 -2.99
CA GLU A 94 -17.55 6.08 -2.60
C GLU A 94 -17.43 6.33 -1.08
N GLY A 95 -17.24 5.27 -0.28
CA GLY A 95 -17.25 5.36 1.18
C GLY A 95 -15.89 5.18 1.84
N ASP A 96 -15.72 5.83 2.99
CA ASP A 96 -14.60 5.60 3.91
C ASP A 96 -15.09 4.68 5.04
N TYR A 97 -14.51 3.48 5.11
CA TYR A 97 -14.90 2.44 6.05
C TYR A 97 -13.81 2.20 7.08
N LYS A 98 -14.20 2.03 8.32
CA LYS A 98 -13.28 1.62 9.38
C LYS A 98 -12.77 0.22 9.11
N CYS A 99 -11.45 0.04 9.24
CA CYS A 99 -10.86 -1.30 9.22
C CYS A 99 -11.20 -2.03 10.52
N THR A 100 -11.39 -3.34 10.44
CA THR A 100 -11.45 -4.20 11.62
C THR A 100 -10.07 -4.33 12.25
N ASP A 101 -10.00 -4.59 13.56
CA ASP A 101 -8.73 -4.80 14.25
C ASP A 101 -7.93 -5.97 13.66
N THR A 102 -8.60 -6.98 13.13
CA THR A 102 -7.95 -8.10 12.45
C THR A 102 -7.25 -7.66 11.15
N GLU A 103 -7.91 -6.80 10.35
CA GLU A 103 -7.29 -6.22 9.14
C GLU A 103 -6.09 -5.36 9.50
N VAL A 104 -6.21 -4.54 10.53
CA VAL A 104 -5.13 -3.68 11.02
C VAL A 104 -3.91 -4.50 11.49
N ARG A 105 -4.14 -5.55 12.28
CA ARG A 105 -3.07 -6.46 12.73
C ARG A 105 -2.36 -7.15 11.56
N ARG A 106 -3.11 -7.52 10.51
CA ARG A 106 -2.52 -8.06 9.27
C ARG A 106 -1.64 -7.03 8.58
N MET A 107 -2.10 -5.78 8.44
CA MET A 107 -1.31 -4.70 7.82
C MET A 107 -0.01 -4.45 8.59
N ILE A 108 -0.06 -4.44 9.93
CA ILE A 108 1.13 -4.28 10.78
C ILE A 108 2.11 -5.45 10.56
N ALA A 109 1.60 -6.69 10.56
CA ALA A 109 2.43 -7.85 10.32
C ALA A 109 3.01 -7.91 8.90
N ASP A 110 2.31 -7.34 7.91
CA ASP A 110 2.78 -7.26 6.53
C ASP A 110 3.77 -6.09 6.31
N ALA A 111 3.78 -5.09 7.19
CA ALA A 111 4.71 -3.96 7.14
C ALA A 111 6.10 -4.30 7.68
N ASP A 112 6.23 -5.39 8.43
CA ASP A 112 7.53 -5.89 8.94
C ASP A 112 8.35 -6.43 7.77
N GLU A 113 9.32 -5.63 7.31
CA GLU A 113 10.23 -5.99 6.21
C GLU A 113 11.41 -6.83 6.69
N GLU A 114 11.77 -6.75 7.99
CA GLU A 114 12.88 -7.51 8.56
C GLU A 114 12.53 -9.00 8.70
N HIS A 115 11.24 -9.31 8.89
CA HIS A 115 10.75 -10.69 9.02
C HIS A 115 9.57 -10.95 8.06
N PRO A 116 9.78 -10.92 6.73
CA PRO A 116 8.73 -11.23 5.79
C PRO A 116 8.20 -12.64 6.07
N ARG A 117 6.88 -12.80 6.10
CA ARG A 117 6.22 -14.08 6.40
C ARG A 117 6.71 -15.22 5.52
N ASP A 118 7.04 -14.89 4.26
CA ASP A 118 7.54 -15.85 3.27
C ASP A 118 8.98 -16.35 3.57
N SER A 119 9.72 -15.65 4.45
CA SER A 119 11.06 -16.07 4.90
C SER A 119 11.04 -16.91 6.18
N ARG A 120 9.85 -17.12 6.77
CA ARG A 120 9.72 -17.92 8.00
C ARG A 120 9.98 -19.37 7.68
N ILE A 121 10.99 -19.94 8.36
CA ILE A 121 11.28 -21.39 8.27
C ILE A 121 10.17 -22.14 8.98
N LEU A 122 9.55 -23.08 8.28
CA LEU A 122 8.55 -24.01 8.82
C LEU A 122 9.27 -25.25 9.33
N CYS A 123 9.64 -25.28 10.61
CA CYS A 123 10.47 -26.32 11.21
C CYS A 123 9.80 -27.70 11.28
N ASN A 124 8.47 -27.78 11.10
CA ASN A 124 7.71 -29.04 11.24
C ASN A 124 7.37 -29.69 9.89
N TYR A 125 7.99 -29.22 8.80
CA TYR A 125 7.77 -29.76 7.45
C TYR A 125 9.03 -30.41 6.93
N SER A 126 8.86 -31.52 6.19
CA SER A 126 9.90 -32.33 5.59
C SER A 126 9.73 -32.42 4.06
N MET A 127 10.61 -33.16 3.39
CA MET A 127 10.45 -33.46 1.96
C MET A 127 9.18 -34.25 1.62
N GLU A 128 8.63 -34.99 2.59
CA GLU A 128 7.41 -35.79 2.44
C GLU A 128 6.15 -34.90 2.32
N ASP A 129 6.23 -33.65 2.83
CA ASP A 129 5.14 -32.68 2.78
C ASP A 129 5.13 -31.87 1.47
N ILE A 130 6.13 -32.07 0.60
CA ILE A 130 6.27 -31.35 -0.66
C ILE A 130 5.58 -32.11 -1.79
N ASP A 131 4.73 -31.42 -2.54
CA ASP A 131 4.16 -31.96 -3.76
C ASP A 131 5.22 -32.06 -4.87
N LEU A 132 5.75 -33.28 -5.03
CA LEU A 132 6.79 -33.57 -6.03
C LEU A 132 6.29 -33.37 -7.47
N ASP A 133 5.00 -33.46 -7.75
CA ASP A 133 4.47 -33.26 -9.08
C ASP A 133 4.48 -31.78 -9.46
N SER A 134 4.18 -30.90 -8.54
CA SER A 134 4.38 -29.46 -8.71
C SER A 134 5.86 -29.11 -8.97
N LEU A 135 6.79 -29.77 -8.27
CA LEU A 135 8.22 -29.56 -8.49
C LEU A 135 8.66 -30.01 -9.88
N LYS A 136 8.17 -31.16 -10.37
CA LYS A 136 8.42 -31.66 -11.73
C LYS A 136 7.87 -30.71 -12.78
N GLN A 137 6.65 -30.20 -12.59
CA GLN A 137 6.05 -29.20 -13.50
C GLN A 137 6.90 -27.92 -13.56
N TYR A 138 7.40 -27.45 -12.42
CA TYR A 138 8.27 -26.28 -12.39
C TYR A 138 9.59 -26.54 -13.16
N ARG A 139 10.20 -27.73 -13.01
CA ARG A 139 11.37 -28.14 -13.81
C ARG A 139 11.09 -28.11 -15.30
N LEU A 140 9.93 -28.63 -15.74
CA LEU A 140 9.51 -28.62 -17.14
C LEU A 140 9.36 -27.18 -17.65
N LEU A 141 8.77 -26.29 -16.88
CA LEU A 141 8.67 -24.88 -17.24
C LEU A 141 10.05 -24.21 -17.31
N LEU A 142 10.96 -24.51 -16.39
CA LEU A 142 12.31 -24.01 -16.43
C LEU A 142 13.06 -24.51 -17.67
N SER A 143 12.99 -25.82 -17.96
CA SER A 143 13.65 -26.41 -19.12
C SER A 143 13.11 -25.87 -20.46
N SER A 144 11.81 -25.57 -20.53
CA SER A 144 11.21 -24.96 -21.74
C SER A 144 11.69 -23.54 -22.00
N ARG A 145 12.01 -22.80 -20.95
CA ARG A 145 12.50 -21.40 -21.06
C ARG A 145 14.02 -21.32 -21.15
N GLN A 146 14.71 -22.21 -20.47
CA GLN A 146 16.18 -22.25 -20.37
C GLN A 146 16.66 -23.71 -20.38
N PRO A 147 16.78 -24.35 -21.57
CA PRO A 147 17.12 -25.77 -21.69
C PRO A 147 18.45 -26.17 -21.03
N ASP A 148 19.43 -25.25 -21.04
CA ASP A 148 20.77 -25.51 -20.53
C ASP A 148 20.96 -24.96 -19.09
N HIS A 149 19.87 -24.70 -18.35
CA HIS A 149 19.99 -24.15 -16.99
C HIS A 149 20.64 -25.17 -16.04
N PRO A 150 21.74 -24.80 -15.31
CA PRO A 150 22.52 -25.74 -14.52
C PRO A 150 21.73 -26.39 -13.37
N TRP A 151 20.61 -25.81 -12.95
CA TRP A 151 19.77 -26.40 -11.91
C TRP A 151 18.95 -27.59 -12.38
N LEU A 152 18.79 -27.80 -13.68
CA LEU A 152 18.04 -28.92 -14.23
C LEU A 152 18.70 -30.29 -13.96
N THR A 153 20.02 -30.30 -13.72
CA THR A 153 20.80 -31.51 -13.38
C THR A 153 20.82 -31.84 -11.89
N LEU A 154 20.30 -30.96 -11.04
CA LEU A 154 20.26 -31.16 -9.59
C LEU A 154 19.18 -32.15 -9.19
N ASP A 155 19.38 -32.87 -8.08
CA ASP A 155 18.31 -33.65 -7.43
C ASP A 155 17.23 -32.69 -6.87
N ASP A 156 16.12 -33.26 -6.42
CA ASP A 156 14.96 -32.45 -5.98
C ASP A 156 15.27 -31.61 -4.74
N MET A 157 16.05 -32.14 -3.81
CA MET A 157 16.45 -31.43 -2.60
C MET A 157 17.38 -30.25 -2.91
N ALA A 158 18.40 -30.48 -3.75
CA ALA A 158 19.33 -29.46 -4.18
C ALA A 158 18.64 -28.39 -5.02
N PHE A 159 17.69 -28.81 -5.86
CA PHE A 159 16.88 -27.88 -6.66
C PHE A 159 16.00 -26.99 -5.77
N LEU A 160 15.30 -27.56 -4.78
CA LEU A 160 14.51 -26.79 -3.81
C LEU A 160 15.36 -25.83 -2.97
N ARG A 161 16.57 -26.23 -2.57
CA ARG A 161 17.52 -25.33 -1.89
C ARG A 161 17.87 -24.11 -2.75
N LYS A 162 18.12 -24.33 -4.05
CA LYS A 162 18.41 -23.22 -4.98
C LYS A 162 17.22 -22.30 -5.17
N LEU A 163 16.00 -22.81 -5.15
CA LEU A 163 14.76 -22.04 -5.16
C LEU A 163 14.49 -21.31 -3.83
N GLY A 164 15.22 -21.61 -2.77
CA GLY A 164 14.97 -21.06 -1.44
C GLY A 164 13.85 -21.75 -0.67
N GLY A 165 13.28 -22.82 -1.22
CA GLY A 165 12.18 -23.59 -0.60
C GLY A 165 12.61 -24.57 0.48
N TYR A 166 13.94 -24.82 0.66
CA TYR A 166 14.46 -25.71 1.68
C TYR A 166 15.76 -25.15 2.29
N ARG A 167 15.83 -25.10 3.63
CA ARG A 167 17.02 -24.75 4.41
C ARG A 167 17.27 -25.83 5.45
N GLN A 168 18.51 -26.23 5.62
CA GLN A 168 18.95 -27.08 6.75
C GLN A 168 19.19 -26.22 7.95
#